data_326c0eda8ffb61a0f5569a72f466023e
#
_entry.id   326c0eda8ffb61a0f5569a72f466023e
#
_cell.length_a   1.000
_cell.length_b   1.000
_cell.length_c   1.000
_cell.angle_alpha   90.00
_cell.angle_beta   90.00
_cell.angle_gamma   90.00
#
_symmetry.space_group_name_H-M   'P 1'
#
loop_
_entity.id
_entity.type
_entity.pdbx_description
1 polymer ?
#
loop_
_entity_poly.entity_id
_entity_poly.type
_entity_poly.pdbx_seq_one_letter_code
_entity_poly.pdbx_strand_id
1 'polypeptide(L)'
;EDETVAAAELIGKAFCPPEAPMPTDALKARIDAFLEAHNTLALATGCGKWVRCTPLEYLRVDGRLYILTEGGLKFKGIWWNGAISAAVFDSYAGMASLAGLQMTGTAVYIDPLSDEYRSVIEARGVQLQQLQQMHAMLHAVRLDITHYELLDGALRSEGYAARQVLDLG
;
A
#
# COMPACT_ATOMS: atom_id res chain seq x y z
N GLU A 1 25.64 -6.72 5.85
CA GLU A 1 24.24 -6.47 5.35
C GLU A 1 24.19 -6.42 3.82
N ASP A 2 25.12 -5.71 3.17
CA ASP A 2 25.14 -5.57 1.70
C ASP A 2 25.40 -6.88 0.95
N GLU A 3 26.24 -7.76 1.46
CA GLU A 3 26.55 -9.04 0.79
C GLU A 3 25.37 -10.01 0.79
N THR A 4 24.55 -9.98 1.82
CA THR A 4 23.36 -10.86 1.93
C THR A 4 22.26 -10.41 0.99
N VAL A 5 22.10 -9.09 0.84
CA VAL A 5 21.15 -8.49 -0.11
C VAL A 5 21.58 -8.78 -1.54
N ALA A 6 22.88 -8.58 -1.87
CA ALA A 6 23.42 -8.88 -3.19
C ALA A 6 23.29 -10.37 -3.55
N ALA A 7 23.53 -11.27 -2.61
CA ALA A 7 23.34 -12.71 -2.83
C ALA A 7 21.86 -13.08 -3.08
N ALA A 8 20.94 -12.49 -2.35
CA ALA A 8 19.49 -12.70 -2.55
C ALA A 8 19.01 -12.18 -3.92
N GLU A 9 19.52 -11.04 -4.36
CA GLU A 9 19.25 -10.50 -5.70
C GLU A 9 19.82 -11.37 -6.82
N LEU A 10 21.04 -11.89 -6.64
CA LEU A 10 21.68 -12.79 -7.61
C LEU A 10 20.91 -14.12 -7.75
N ILE A 11 20.46 -14.69 -6.63
CA ILE A 11 19.63 -15.89 -6.61
C ILE A 11 18.29 -15.60 -7.31
N GLY A 12 17.64 -14.47 -7.01
CA GLY A 12 16.39 -14.06 -7.65
C GLY A 12 16.54 -13.95 -9.19
N LYS A 13 17.61 -13.33 -9.68
CA LYS A 13 17.90 -13.20 -11.12
C LYS A 13 18.22 -14.53 -11.81
N ALA A 14 18.83 -15.48 -11.11
CA ALA A 14 19.18 -16.81 -11.68
C ALA A 14 17.97 -17.73 -11.84
N PHE A 15 16.95 -17.60 -10.99
CA PHE A 15 15.76 -18.45 -11.02
C PHE A 15 14.54 -17.84 -11.72
N CYS A 16 14.55 -16.55 -12.01
CA CYS A 16 13.52 -15.84 -12.78
C CYS A 16 14.17 -15.23 -14.03
N PRO A 17 14.13 -15.91 -15.19
CA PRO A 17 14.60 -15.30 -16.42
C PRO A 17 13.85 -14.00 -16.68
N PRO A 18 14.47 -12.99 -17.30
CA PRO A 18 13.84 -11.71 -17.57
C PRO A 18 12.65 -11.91 -18.52
N GLU A 19 11.47 -11.99 -17.95
CA GLU A 19 10.22 -11.86 -18.68
C GLU A 19 10.02 -10.37 -19.01
N ALA A 20 9.32 -10.05 -20.08
CA ALA A 20 9.20 -8.67 -20.54
C ALA A 20 8.54 -7.75 -19.49
N PRO A 21 9.10 -6.56 -19.24
CA PRO A 21 8.44 -5.57 -18.41
C PRO A 21 7.20 -5.04 -19.11
N MET A 22 6.18 -4.70 -18.34
CA MET A 22 4.98 -4.02 -18.83
C MET A 22 5.30 -2.54 -19.11
N PRO A 23 4.71 -1.92 -20.16
CA PRO A 23 4.81 -0.47 -20.34
C PRO A 23 4.31 0.29 -19.09
N THR A 24 5.01 1.35 -18.70
CA THR A 24 4.76 2.08 -17.44
C THR A 24 3.30 2.51 -17.28
N ASP A 25 2.68 3.07 -18.31
CA ASP A 25 1.29 3.53 -18.24
C ASP A 25 0.30 2.37 -18.10
N ALA A 26 0.57 1.24 -18.76
CA ALA A 26 -0.23 0.02 -18.62
C ALA A 26 -0.07 -0.56 -17.20
N LEU A 27 1.15 -0.55 -16.65
CA LEU A 27 1.40 -1.00 -15.28
C LEU A 27 0.69 -0.11 -14.26
N LYS A 28 0.74 1.22 -14.41
CA LYS A 28 -0.03 2.15 -13.56
C LYS A 28 -1.52 1.84 -13.59
N ALA A 29 -2.09 1.69 -14.78
CA ALA A 29 -3.50 1.35 -14.93
C ALA A 29 -3.85 0.00 -14.29
N ARG A 30 -2.96 -1.00 -14.36
CA ARG A 30 -3.14 -2.31 -13.71
C ARG A 30 -3.10 -2.21 -12.20
N ILE A 31 -2.16 -1.44 -11.65
CA ILE A 31 -2.05 -1.16 -10.19
C ILE A 31 -3.29 -0.41 -9.72
N ASP A 32 -3.74 0.61 -10.45
CA ASP A 32 -4.95 1.35 -10.12
C ASP A 32 -6.19 0.47 -10.09
N ALA A 33 -6.37 -0.37 -11.11
CA ALA A 33 -7.47 -1.33 -11.17
C ALA A 33 -7.42 -2.34 -10.01
N PHE A 34 -6.22 -2.81 -9.62
CA PHE A 34 -6.06 -3.70 -8.49
C PHE A 34 -6.45 -3.03 -7.18
N LEU A 35 -6.02 -1.79 -6.96
CA LEU A 35 -6.39 -1.01 -5.77
C LEU A 35 -7.89 -0.65 -5.74
N GLU A 36 -8.54 -0.46 -6.88
CA GLU A 36 -10.00 -0.23 -6.94
C GLU A 36 -10.82 -1.49 -6.64
N ALA A 37 -10.29 -2.66 -6.99
CA ALA A 37 -10.96 -3.93 -6.72
C ALA A 37 -10.91 -4.36 -5.25
N HIS A 38 -10.08 -3.70 -4.44
CA HIS A 38 -9.85 -4.01 -3.03
C HIS A 38 -10.14 -2.79 -2.16
N ASN A 39 -10.28 -3.02 -0.87
CA ASN A 39 -10.48 -1.96 0.13
C ASN A 39 -9.70 -2.17 1.42
N THR A 40 -8.93 -3.23 1.51
CA THR A 40 -8.21 -3.61 2.73
C THR A 40 -6.74 -3.84 2.41
N LEU A 41 -5.87 -3.32 3.26
CA LEU A 41 -4.42 -3.52 3.20
C LEU A 41 -3.86 -3.98 4.54
N ALA A 42 -2.73 -4.66 4.50
CA ALA A 42 -1.90 -4.92 5.66
C ALA A 42 -0.82 -3.84 5.74
N LEU A 43 -0.92 -2.94 6.73
CA LEU A 43 0.06 -1.86 6.93
C LEU A 43 1.12 -2.27 7.94
N ALA A 44 2.38 -2.28 7.52
CA ALA A 44 3.54 -2.46 8.38
C ALA A 44 4.14 -1.09 8.77
N THR A 45 4.41 -0.92 10.05
CA THR A 45 5.09 0.24 10.65
C THR A 45 6.16 -0.23 11.62
N GLY A 46 7.24 0.52 11.80
CA GLY A 46 8.35 0.10 12.64
C GLY A 46 8.98 1.23 13.46
N CYS A 47 9.60 0.85 14.59
CA CYS A 47 10.35 1.75 15.46
C CYS A 47 11.49 0.97 16.13
N GLY A 48 12.73 1.18 15.69
CA GLY A 48 13.88 0.38 16.10
C GLY A 48 13.68 -1.10 15.78
N LYS A 49 13.76 -1.97 16.79
CA LYS A 49 13.52 -3.42 16.64
C LYS A 49 12.04 -3.81 16.67
N TRP A 50 11.14 -2.87 16.94
CA TRP A 50 9.72 -3.14 16.99
C TRP A 50 9.09 -2.95 15.61
N VAL A 51 8.31 -3.93 15.19
CA VAL A 51 7.55 -3.93 13.93
C VAL A 51 6.12 -4.33 14.24
N ARG A 52 5.16 -3.70 13.57
CA ARG A 52 3.76 -4.04 13.65
C ARG A 52 3.14 -4.09 12.26
N CYS A 53 2.37 -5.13 11.99
CA CYS A 53 1.50 -5.23 10.83
C CYS A 53 0.03 -5.13 11.29
N THR A 54 -0.76 -4.29 10.64
CA THR A 54 -2.16 -4.03 11.01
C THR A 54 -3.03 -4.09 9.76
N PRO A 55 -4.04 -4.97 9.68
CA PRO A 55 -5.04 -4.93 8.61
C PRO A 55 -5.93 -3.70 8.80
N LEU A 56 -6.14 -2.93 7.73
CA LEU A 56 -6.89 -1.68 7.73
C LEU A 56 -7.67 -1.52 6.44
N GLU A 57 -8.86 -0.95 6.53
CA GLU A 57 -9.54 -0.40 5.36
C GLU A 57 -8.77 0.81 4.85
N TYR A 58 -8.67 0.96 3.53
CA TYR A 58 -8.16 2.16 2.90
C TYR A 58 -9.20 2.78 1.97
N LEU A 59 -9.05 4.07 1.76
CA LEU A 59 -9.84 4.87 0.82
C LEU A 59 -8.92 5.41 -0.27
N ARG A 60 -9.44 5.54 -1.48
CA ARG A 60 -8.79 6.29 -2.55
C ARG A 60 -9.53 7.62 -2.74
N VAL A 61 -8.79 8.72 -2.59
CA VAL A 61 -9.30 10.08 -2.81
C VAL A 61 -8.29 10.81 -3.68
N ASP A 62 -8.71 11.28 -4.85
CA ASP A 62 -7.86 11.96 -5.83
C ASP A 62 -6.55 11.22 -6.16
N GLY A 63 -6.64 9.89 -6.34
CA GLY A 63 -5.51 9.01 -6.65
C GLY A 63 -4.57 8.72 -5.49
N ARG A 64 -4.83 9.23 -4.29
CA ARG A 64 -4.05 8.98 -3.08
C ARG A 64 -4.72 7.96 -2.17
N LEU A 65 -3.93 7.25 -1.39
CA LEU A 65 -4.40 6.29 -0.40
C LEU A 65 -4.49 6.92 0.99
N TYR A 66 -5.60 6.68 1.66
CA TYR A 66 -5.86 7.16 3.02
C TYR A 66 -6.35 6.04 3.91
N ILE A 67 -6.01 6.13 5.18
CA ILE A 67 -6.54 5.28 6.25
C ILE A 67 -7.28 6.16 7.23
N LEU A 68 -8.50 5.77 7.58
CA LEU A 68 -9.23 6.33 8.72
C LEU A 68 -9.16 5.35 9.89
N THR A 69 -8.76 5.84 11.07
CA THR A 69 -8.50 4.99 12.22
C THR A 69 -8.71 5.72 13.54
N GLU A 70 -9.19 5.01 14.56
CA GLU A 70 -9.35 5.53 15.92
C GLU A 70 -8.04 5.61 16.71
N GLY A 71 -6.91 5.19 16.13
CA GLY A 71 -5.61 5.22 16.82
C GLY A 71 -4.90 3.86 16.83
N GLY A 72 -4.16 3.60 17.87
CA GLY A 72 -3.48 2.33 18.15
C GLY A 72 -1.97 2.36 17.93
N LEU A 73 -1.34 1.19 18.14
CA LEU A 73 0.11 1.08 18.22
C LEU A 73 0.85 1.35 16.90
N LYS A 74 0.17 1.32 15.74
CA LYS A 74 0.77 1.70 14.45
C LYS A 74 1.34 3.11 14.46
N PHE A 75 0.75 4.04 15.24
CA PHE A 75 1.22 5.40 15.36
C PHE A 75 2.61 5.51 15.99
N LYS A 76 3.04 4.52 16.77
CA LYS A 76 4.42 4.49 17.29
C LYS A 76 5.45 4.48 16.14
N GLY A 77 5.22 3.69 15.08
CA GLY A 77 6.09 3.68 13.92
C GLY A 77 5.90 4.92 13.04
N ILE A 78 4.65 5.32 12.80
CA ILE A 78 4.32 6.49 11.97
C ILE A 78 5.00 7.76 12.51
N TRP A 79 4.93 8.01 13.81
CA TRP A 79 5.55 9.19 14.41
C TRP A 79 7.06 9.06 14.62
N TRP A 80 7.60 7.83 14.59
CA TRP A 80 9.04 7.63 14.75
C TRP A 80 9.82 8.07 13.49
N ASN A 81 9.42 7.60 12.31
CA ASN A 81 10.11 7.89 11.06
C ASN A 81 9.19 7.98 9.84
N GLY A 82 7.90 7.70 10.01
CA GLY A 82 6.90 7.70 8.93
C GLY A 82 7.04 6.58 7.90
N ALA A 83 8.13 5.82 7.90
CA ALA A 83 8.35 4.76 6.92
C ALA A 83 7.31 3.65 7.06
N ILE A 84 6.76 3.22 5.92
CA ILE A 84 5.76 2.16 5.86
C ILE A 84 6.06 1.16 4.74
N SER A 85 5.57 -0.05 4.96
CA SER A 85 5.30 -0.99 3.87
C SER A 85 3.84 -1.44 3.98
N ALA A 86 3.19 -1.61 2.84
CA ALA A 86 1.81 -2.07 2.80
C ALA A 86 1.63 -3.18 1.77
N ALA A 87 0.65 -4.05 1.99
CA ALA A 87 0.31 -5.10 1.04
C ALA A 87 -1.20 -5.20 0.86
N VAL A 88 -1.64 -5.33 -0.39
CA VAL A 88 -2.99 -5.69 -0.80
C VAL A 88 -2.87 -7.00 -1.60
N PHE A 89 -3.71 -7.98 -1.34
CA PHE A 89 -3.56 -9.29 -1.98
C PHE A 89 -4.87 -10.07 -2.04
N ASP A 90 -4.98 -10.92 -3.05
CA ASP A 90 -6.05 -11.89 -3.17
C ASP A 90 -5.83 -13.08 -2.24
N SER A 91 -6.91 -13.77 -1.88
CA SER A 91 -6.79 -15.06 -1.22
C SER A 91 -6.09 -16.05 -2.15
N TYR A 92 -5.11 -16.79 -1.61
CA TYR A 92 -4.37 -17.77 -2.39
C TYR A 92 -5.29 -18.91 -2.87
N ALA A 93 -5.39 -19.06 -4.18
CA ALA A 93 -6.16 -20.13 -4.83
C ALA A 93 -5.34 -20.90 -5.88
N GLY A 94 -4.01 -20.78 -5.84
CA GLY A 94 -3.06 -21.43 -6.74
C GLY A 94 -2.13 -20.43 -7.43
N MET A 95 -1.04 -20.92 -8.02
CA MET A 95 0.00 -20.08 -8.62
C MET A 95 -0.50 -19.25 -9.81
N ALA A 96 -1.46 -19.78 -10.58
CA ALA A 96 -1.99 -19.07 -11.76
C ALA A 96 -2.91 -17.89 -11.39
N SER A 97 -3.52 -17.93 -10.20
CA SER A 97 -4.40 -16.87 -9.68
C SER A 97 -3.75 -16.05 -8.56
N LEU A 98 -2.44 -16.24 -8.36
CA LEU A 98 -1.71 -15.46 -7.36
C LEU A 98 -1.64 -14.00 -7.79
N ALA A 99 -2.23 -13.11 -6.99
CA ALA A 99 -2.19 -11.68 -7.22
C ALA A 99 -1.97 -10.93 -5.90
N GLY A 100 -1.10 -9.91 -5.92
CA GLY A 100 -0.80 -9.08 -4.78
C GLY A 100 0.03 -7.86 -5.16
N LEU A 101 -0.14 -6.80 -4.41
CA LEU A 101 0.56 -5.53 -4.56
C LEU A 101 1.27 -5.19 -3.26
N GLN A 102 2.59 -5.08 -3.31
CA GLN A 102 3.41 -4.53 -2.23
C GLN A 102 3.70 -3.06 -2.52
N MET A 103 3.70 -2.26 -1.48
CA MET A 103 3.88 -0.81 -1.57
C MET A 103 4.85 -0.36 -0.49
N THR A 104 5.76 0.55 -0.85
CA THR A 104 6.67 1.19 0.10
C THR A 104 6.54 2.70 -0.04
N GLY A 105 6.61 3.41 1.08
CA GLY A 105 6.47 4.86 1.10
C GLY A 105 6.48 5.42 2.52
N THR A 106 5.78 6.54 2.70
CA THR A 106 5.66 7.22 3.99
C THR A 106 4.22 7.46 4.38
N ALA A 107 3.94 7.41 5.67
CA ALA A 107 2.65 7.78 6.26
C ALA A 107 2.71 9.21 6.78
N VAL A 108 1.73 10.02 6.40
CA VAL A 108 1.58 11.42 6.79
C VAL A 108 0.28 11.57 7.58
N TYR A 109 0.38 12.04 8.82
CA TYR A 109 -0.79 12.38 9.62
C TYR A 109 -1.45 13.65 9.06
N ILE A 110 -2.75 13.58 8.82
CA ILE A 110 -3.53 14.71 8.27
C ILE A 110 -4.17 15.51 9.40
N ASP A 111 -3.96 16.82 9.38
CA ASP A 111 -4.56 17.74 10.35
C ASP A 111 -6.09 17.67 10.28
N PRO A 112 -6.78 17.36 11.37
CA PRO A 112 -8.24 17.29 11.43
C PRO A 112 -8.96 18.60 11.06
N LEU A 113 -8.27 19.73 11.06
CA LEU A 113 -8.82 21.03 10.69
C LEU A 113 -8.60 21.37 9.20
N SER A 114 -7.85 20.55 8.45
CA SER A 114 -7.53 20.78 7.05
C SER A 114 -8.70 20.45 6.10
N ASP A 115 -8.68 21.04 4.92
CA ASP A 115 -9.61 20.71 3.84
C ASP A 115 -9.38 19.27 3.33
N GLU A 116 -8.11 18.79 3.34
CA GLU A 116 -7.77 17.42 3.01
C GLU A 116 -8.48 16.42 3.93
N TYR A 117 -8.48 16.68 5.24
CA TYR A 117 -9.21 15.82 6.20
C TYR A 117 -10.71 15.80 5.87
N ARG A 118 -11.32 16.94 5.58
CA ARG A 118 -12.75 17.03 5.24
C ARG A 118 -13.08 16.20 4.00
N SER A 119 -12.27 16.31 2.95
CA SER A 119 -12.46 15.53 1.72
C SER A 119 -12.41 14.02 1.97
N VAL A 120 -11.49 13.56 2.84
CA VAL A 120 -11.38 12.14 3.18
C VAL A 120 -12.58 11.65 3.99
N ILE A 121 -13.05 12.43 4.96
CA ILE A 121 -14.24 12.13 5.76
C ILE A 121 -15.50 12.07 4.89
N GLU A 122 -15.67 13.02 3.99
CA GLU A 122 -16.80 13.08 3.04
C GLU A 122 -16.76 11.89 2.08
N ALA A 123 -15.58 11.52 1.55
CA ALA A 123 -15.41 10.36 0.69
C ALA A 123 -15.75 9.04 1.42
N ARG A 124 -15.56 8.97 2.73
CA ARG A 124 -16.00 7.84 3.58
C ARG A 124 -17.52 7.83 3.80
N GLY A 125 -18.21 8.91 3.45
CA GLY A 125 -19.66 9.06 3.69
C GLY A 125 -20.01 9.42 5.15
N VAL A 126 -19.05 9.90 5.94
CA VAL A 126 -19.26 10.34 7.32
C VAL A 126 -19.57 11.83 7.31
N GLN A 127 -20.67 12.23 7.96
CA GLN A 127 -21.00 13.64 8.13
C GLN A 127 -20.17 14.25 9.26
N LEU A 128 -19.60 15.44 9.05
CA LEU A 128 -18.80 16.14 10.07
C LEU A 128 -19.55 16.32 11.40
N GLN A 129 -20.87 16.50 11.37
CA GLN A 129 -21.69 16.58 12.57
C GLN A 129 -21.72 15.26 13.37
N GLN A 130 -21.62 14.12 12.69
CA GLN A 130 -21.55 12.80 13.34
C GLN A 130 -20.22 12.59 14.05
N LEU A 131 -19.10 13.15 13.52
CA LEU A 131 -17.80 13.08 14.18
C LEU A 131 -17.81 13.72 15.57
N GLN A 132 -18.56 14.78 15.76
CA GLN A 132 -18.70 15.46 17.06
C GLN A 132 -19.44 14.61 18.11
N GLN A 133 -20.22 13.63 17.65
CA GLN A 133 -20.98 12.70 18.50
C GLN A 133 -20.24 11.37 18.73
N MET A 134 -19.16 11.14 17.98
CA MET A 134 -18.34 9.93 18.16
C MET A 134 -17.54 10.02 19.47
N HIS A 135 -17.50 8.92 20.20
CA HIS A 135 -16.75 8.81 21.47
C HIS A 135 -15.24 8.67 21.24
N ALA A 136 -14.81 8.46 20.00
CA ALA A 136 -13.41 8.34 19.60
C ALA A 136 -13.10 9.30 18.45
N MET A 137 -11.90 9.93 18.51
CA MET A 137 -11.41 10.76 17.42
C MET A 137 -11.02 9.88 16.23
N LEU A 138 -11.51 10.21 15.05
CA LEU A 138 -11.12 9.54 13.82
C LEU A 138 -9.91 10.26 13.21
N HIS A 139 -8.78 9.58 13.15
CA HIS A 139 -7.55 10.09 12.57
C HIS A 139 -7.47 9.71 11.09
N ALA A 140 -7.06 10.65 10.25
CA ALA A 140 -6.73 10.39 8.85
C ALA A 140 -5.20 10.31 8.68
N VAL A 141 -4.75 9.30 7.95
CA VAL A 141 -3.36 9.10 7.57
C VAL A 141 -3.29 8.90 6.08
N ARG A 142 -2.54 9.75 5.38
CA ARG A 142 -2.22 9.59 3.96
C ARG A 142 -1.00 8.67 3.81
N LEU A 143 -1.05 7.80 2.82
CA LEU A 143 0.07 6.94 2.43
C LEU A 143 0.65 7.49 1.13
N ASP A 144 1.81 8.13 1.23
CA ASP A 144 2.57 8.62 0.07
C ASP A 144 3.48 7.48 -0.41
N ILE A 145 2.98 6.73 -1.39
CA ILE A 145 3.69 5.57 -1.94
C ILE A 145 4.68 6.03 -3.01
N THR A 146 5.91 5.55 -2.90
CA THR A 146 6.99 5.83 -3.85
C THR A 146 7.40 4.62 -4.67
N HIS A 147 7.07 3.42 -4.21
CA HIS A 147 7.46 2.17 -4.83
C HIS A 147 6.32 1.14 -4.78
N TYR A 148 6.04 0.52 -5.93
CA TYR A 148 5.06 -0.55 -6.08
C TYR A 148 5.72 -1.81 -6.66
N GLU A 149 5.40 -2.97 -6.09
CA GLU A 149 5.70 -4.27 -6.66
C GLU A 149 4.39 -5.04 -6.86
N LEU A 150 3.97 -5.16 -8.11
CA LEU A 150 2.80 -5.98 -8.48
C LEU A 150 3.27 -7.40 -8.79
N LEU A 151 2.68 -8.37 -8.14
CA LEU A 151 2.76 -9.78 -8.49
C LEU A 151 1.39 -10.21 -9.01
N ASP A 152 1.30 -10.61 -10.29
CA ASP A 152 0.07 -11.06 -10.91
C ASP A 152 0.38 -12.24 -11.87
N GLY A 153 -0.07 -13.42 -11.49
CA GLY A 153 0.17 -14.65 -12.26
C GLY A 153 -0.45 -14.62 -13.67
N ALA A 154 -1.53 -13.84 -13.87
CA ALA A 154 -2.20 -13.70 -15.15
C ALA A 154 -1.35 -12.98 -16.20
N LEU A 155 -0.41 -12.11 -15.80
CA LEU A 155 0.46 -11.36 -16.70
C LEU A 155 1.30 -12.26 -17.61
N ARG A 156 1.61 -13.49 -17.19
CA ARG A 156 2.34 -14.45 -18.04
C ARG A 156 1.57 -14.82 -19.31
N SER A 157 0.26 -14.94 -19.21
CA SER A 157 -0.57 -15.22 -20.39
C SER A 157 -0.66 -14.02 -21.34
N GLU A 158 -0.35 -12.83 -20.87
CA GLU A 158 -0.28 -11.58 -21.62
C GLU A 158 1.13 -11.31 -22.19
N GLY A 159 2.11 -12.21 -21.91
CA GLY A 159 3.51 -12.09 -22.38
C GLY A 159 4.42 -11.24 -21.48
N TYR A 160 3.98 -10.91 -20.28
CA TYR A 160 4.74 -10.12 -19.32
C TYR A 160 5.29 -10.95 -18.15
N ALA A 161 6.30 -10.42 -17.49
CA ALA A 161 6.74 -10.95 -16.21
C ALA A 161 5.59 -10.90 -15.18
N ALA A 162 5.44 -11.96 -14.39
CA ALA A 162 4.44 -11.98 -13.32
C ALA A 162 4.71 -10.93 -12.25
N ARG A 163 6.00 -10.57 -12.02
CA ARG A 163 6.42 -9.49 -11.13
C ARG A 163 6.76 -8.24 -11.93
N GLN A 164 6.12 -7.15 -11.59
CA GLN A 164 6.32 -5.82 -12.18
C GLN A 164 6.66 -4.83 -11.08
N VAL A 165 7.55 -3.87 -11.38
CA VAL A 165 8.00 -2.85 -10.44
C VAL A 165 7.74 -1.47 -11.02
N LEU A 166 7.23 -0.57 -10.20
CA LEU A 166 6.99 0.83 -10.55
C LEU A 166 7.55 1.73 -9.45
N ASP A 167 8.54 2.55 -9.81
CA ASP A 167 9.07 3.64 -8.99
C ASP A 167 8.44 4.96 -9.41
N LEU A 168 8.03 5.77 -8.44
CA LEU A 168 7.44 7.09 -8.71
C LEU A 168 8.41 8.25 -8.52
N GLY A 169 9.68 7.98 -8.14
CA GLY A 169 10.73 8.98 -7.96
C GLY A 169 10.81 9.53 -6.54
#